data_03f630c419409af9f0e9b57a19edb0f1
#
_entry.id   03f630c419409af9f0e9b57a19edb0f1
#
_cell.length_a   1.000
_cell.length_b   1.000
_cell.length_c   1.000
_cell.angle_alpha   90.00
_cell.angle_beta   90.00
_cell.angle_gamma   90.00
#
_symmetry.space_group_name_H-M   'P 1'
#
loop_
_entity.id
_entity.type
_entity.pdbx_description
1 polymer ?
#
loop_
_entity_poly.entity_id
_entity_poly.type
_entity_poly.pdbx_seq_one_letter_code
_entity_poly.pdbx_strand_id
1 'polypeptide(L)'
;LLLSGPNGIGKSTLLESLAKGTAKGAKIMEGIRVGYYRQDFSTLNFEDSVRESLTKVLKEVTGKIDEEYMRSLAANFLITGDIINTKIGDLSEGQKGLVAFARLVLERPGLLILDEPTNHINFRHLPVIARALDQYEGAMILVSHVSEFVEQIRIDERLELDK
;
A
#
# COMPACT_ATOMS: atom_id res chain seq x y z
N LEU A 1 -9.44 2.73 -10.03
CA LEU A 1 -10.30 3.88 -9.78
C LEU A 1 -9.53 4.98 -9.06
N LEU A 2 -9.52 6.18 -9.63
CA LEU A 2 -9.03 7.37 -8.95
C LEU A 2 -10.22 8.10 -8.32
N LEU A 3 -10.16 8.28 -7.00
CA LEU A 3 -11.16 9.03 -6.24
C LEU A 3 -10.63 10.43 -5.95
N SER A 4 -11.36 11.44 -6.33
CA SER A 4 -10.99 12.84 -6.14
C SER A 4 -12.12 13.63 -5.49
N GLY A 5 -11.83 14.86 -5.10
CA GLY A 5 -12.78 15.77 -4.48
C GLY A 5 -12.09 16.70 -3.50
N PRO A 6 -12.79 17.75 -3.05
CA PRO A 6 -12.21 18.72 -2.11
C PRO A 6 -11.87 18.09 -0.76
N ASN A 7 -10.91 18.68 -0.06
CA ASN A 7 -10.57 18.28 1.29
C ASN A 7 -11.80 18.44 2.21
N GLY A 8 -11.99 17.46 3.10
CA GLY A 8 -13.11 17.45 4.03
C GLY A 8 -14.44 16.95 3.44
N ILE A 9 -14.48 16.51 2.19
CA ILE A 9 -15.70 15.95 1.58
C ILE A 9 -16.02 14.54 2.10
N GLY A 10 -15.08 13.87 2.76
CA GLY A 10 -15.28 12.54 3.35
C GLY A 10 -14.65 11.40 2.57
N LYS A 11 -13.61 11.67 1.75
CA LYS A 11 -12.90 10.62 1.00
C LYS A 11 -12.33 9.54 1.91
N SER A 12 -11.57 9.93 2.94
CA SER A 12 -10.97 8.97 3.88
C SER A 12 -12.03 8.19 4.65
N THR A 13 -13.12 8.84 5.06
CA THR A 13 -14.25 8.17 5.74
C THR A 13 -14.89 7.13 4.84
N LEU A 14 -15.09 7.46 3.56
CA LEU A 14 -15.62 6.53 2.57
C LEU A 14 -14.68 5.33 2.40
N LEU A 15 -13.37 5.57 2.26
CA LEU A 15 -12.38 4.50 2.09
C LEU A 15 -12.33 3.57 3.31
N GLU A 16 -12.39 4.11 4.51
CA GLU A 16 -12.44 3.30 5.73
C GLU A 16 -13.70 2.45 5.82
N SER A 17 -14.85 3.02 5.45
CA SER A 17 -16.11 2.27 5.46
C SER A 17 -16.14 1.17 4.39
N LEU A 18 -15.52 1.40 3.24
CA LEU A 18 -15.31 0.38 2.22
C LEU A 18 -14.42 -0.75 2.74
N ALA A 19 -13.30 -0.42 3.36
CA ALA A 19 -12.36 -1.40 3.91
C ALA A 19 -13.01 -2.26 5.00
N LYS A 20 -13.89 -1.68 5.81
CA LYS A 20 -14.63 -2.37 6.88
C LYS A 20 -15.88 -3.09 6.39
N GLY A 21 -16.25 -2.92 5.12
CA GLY A 21 -17.49 -3.51 4.57
C GLY A 21 -18.78 -2.85 5.06
N THR A 22 -18.71 -1.63 5.60
CA THR A 22 -19.85 -0.90 6.16
C THR A 22 -20.41 0.19 5.25
N ALA A 23 -19.80 0.43 4.10
CA ALA A 23 -20.24 1.45 3.15
C ALA A 23 -21.60 1.09 2.55
N LYS A 24 -22.57 1.99 2.68
CA LYS A 24 -23.90 1.82 2.07
C LYS A 24 -23.81 1.94 0.55
N GLY A 25 -24.44 0.99 -0.13
CA GLY A 25 -24.46 0.97 -1.60
C GLY A 25 -23.20 0.37 -2.24
N ALA A 26 -22.25 -0.12 -1.44
CA ALA A 26 -21.07 -0.81 -1.93
C ALA A 26 -20.96 -2.19 -1.30
N LYS A 27 -20.55 -3.16 -2.09
CA LYS A 27 -20.33 -4.53 -1.63
C LYS A 27 -18.99 -5.04 -2.17
N ILE A 28 -18.17 -5.54 -1.26
CA ILE A 28 -16.94 -6.26 -1.63
C ILE A 28 -17.31 -7.73 -1.79
N MET A 29 -16.85 -8.34 -2.87
CA MET A 29 -17.07 -9.76 -3.13
C MET A 29 -16.50 -10.60 -1.98
N GLU A 30 -17.23 -11.63 -1.57
CA GLU A 30 -16.76 -12.55 -0.52
C GLU A 30 -15.44 -13.22 -0.90
N GLY A 31 -14.57 -13.43 0.07
CA GLY A 31 -13.27 -14.05 -0.14
C GLY A 31 -12.19 -13.11 -0.67
N ILE A 32 -12.53 -11.86 -0.97
CA ILE A 32 -11.55 -10.87 -1.42
C ILE A 32 -10.81 -10.29 -0.22
N ARG A 33 -9.49 -10.39 -0.24
CA ARG A 33 -8.63 -9.74 0.75
C ARG A 33 -8.49 -8.27 0.41
N VAL A 34 -8.71 -7.40 1.40
CA VAL A 34 -8.57 -5.95 1.25
C VAL A 34 -7.23 -5.52 1.85
N GLY A 35 -6.39 -4.87 1.05
CA GLY A 35 -5.19 -4.19 1.53
C GLY A 35 -5.46 -2.70 1.67
N TYR A 36 -5.16 -2.13 2.85
CA TYR A 36 -5.34 -0.71 3.12
C TYR A 36 -4.01 -0.10 3.55
N TYR A 37 -3.53 0.89 2.80
CA TYR A 37 -2.34 1.64 3.17
C TYR A 37 -2.71 2.73 4.17
N ARG A 38 -2.12 2.65 5.36
CA ARG A 38 -2.34 3.62 6.44
C ARG A 38 -1.12 4.50 6.64
N GLN A 39 -1.33 5.80 6.63
CA GLN A 39 -0.26 6.81 6.78
C GLN A 39 0.42 6.76 8.16
N ASP A 40 -0.28 6.28 9.18
CA ASP A 40 0.24 6.19 10.55
C ASP A 40 1.14 4.98 10.79
N PHE A 41 1.34 4.14 9.76
CA PHE A 41 2.10 2.89 9.84
C PHE A 41 1.61 1.92 10.92
N SER A 42 0.32 2.00 11.30
CA SER A 42 -0.27 1.16 12.36
C SER A 42 -0.25 -0.34 12.06
N THR A 43 -0.05 -0.71 10.79
CA THR A 43 0.08 -2.11 10.38
C THR A 43 1.47 -2.68 10.60
N LEU A 44 2.47 -1.84 10.91
CA LEU A 44 3.84 -2.26 11.14
C LEU A 44 4.11 -2.48 12.63
N ASN A 45 4.83 -3.56 12.95
CA ASN A 45 5.38 -3.75 14.27
C ASN A 45 6.81 -3.19 14.30
N PHE A 46 7.02 -2.09 15.02
CA PHE A 46 8.29 -1.38 15.03
C PHE A 46 9.43 -2.14 15.72
N GLU A 47 9.11 -3.14 16.51
CA GLU A 47 10.10 -4.01 17.17
C GLU A 47 10.63 -5.11 16.24
N ASP A 48 9.90 -5.44 15.19
CA ASP A 48 10.35 -6.41 14.19
C ASP A 48 11.45 -5.80 13.30
N SER A 49 12.38 -6.64 12.85
CA SER A 49 13.20 -6.28 11.70
C SER A 49 12.35 -6.29 10.43
N VAL A 50 12.83 -5.62 9.38
CA VAL A 50 12.15 -5.65 8.07
C VAL A 50 11.97 -7.10 7.61
N ARG A 51 13.02 -7.90 7.72
CA ARG A 51 13.00 -9.33 7.38
C ARG A 51 11.89 -10.08 8.11
N GLU A 52 11.82 -9.92 9.43
CA GLU A 52 10.79 -10.59 10.25
C GLU A 52 9.39 -10.18 9.82
N SER A 53 9.18 -8.89 9.57
CA SER A 53 7.90 -8.35 9.15
C SER A 53 7.44 -8.94 7.81
N LEU A 54 8.32 -8.95 6.81
CA LEU A 54 8.01 -9.50 5.47
C LEU A 54 7.83 -11.02 5.51
N THR A 55 8.63 -11.71 6.30
CA THR A 55 8.54 -13.16 6.47
C THR A 55 7.20 -13.58 7.08
N LYS A 56 6.73 -12.84 8.09
CA LYS A 56 5.42 -13.09 8.72
C LYS A 56 4.29 -13.04 7.71
N VAL A 57 4.27 -11.99 6.89
CA VAL A 57 3.23 -11.81 5.86
C VAL A 57 3.30 -12.94 4.83
N LEU A 58 4.49 -13.24 4.34
CA LEU A 58 4.67 -14.28 3.33
C LEU A 58 4.21 -15.64 3.85
N LYS A 59 4.55 -15.97 5.10
CA LYS A 59 4.12 -17.21 5.76
C LYS A 59 2.60 -17.29 5.92
N GLU A 60 1.95 -16.19 6.32
CA GLU A 60 0.49 -16.13 6.45
C GLU A 60 -0.22 -16.36 5.12
N VAL A 61 0.31 -15.79 4.04
CA VAL A 61 -0.33 -15.82 2.72
C VAL A 61 -0.05 -17.13 1.97
N THR A 62 1.19 -17.63 2.02
CA THR A 62 1.62 -18.77 1.21
C THR A 62 1.85 -20.05 2.01
N GLY A 63 1.92 -19.96 3.33
CA GLY A 63 2.27 -21.06 4.22
C GLY A 63 3.74 -21.45 4.18
N LYS A 64 4.55 -20.79 3.37
CA LYS A 64 5.98 -21.08 3.14
C LYS A 64 6.82 -19.83 3.29
N ILE A 65 8.10 -20.01 3.57
CA ILE A 65 9.09 -18.95 3.58
C ILE A 65 9.95 -19.12 2.35
N ASP A 66 9.72 -18.30 1.32
CA ASP A 66 10.57 -18.20 0.13
C ASP A 66 11.43 -16.95 0.28
N GLU A 67 12.64 -17.14 0.78
CA GLU A 67 13.55 -16.03 1.06
C GLU A 67 14.04 -15.33 -0.21
N GLU A 68 14.26 -16.06 -1.27
CA GLU A 68 14.68 -15.48 -2.56
C GLU A 68 13.59 -14.56 -3.12
N TYR A 69 12.34 -15.01 -3.12
CA TYR A 69 11.21 -14.21 -3.55
C TYR A 69 11.03 -12.96 -2.66
N MET A 70 11.12 -13.13 -1.36
CA MET A 70 11.02 -12.03 -0.40
C MET A 70 12.10 -10.97 -0.64
N ARG A 71 13.36 -11.38 -0.81
CA ARG A 71 14.47 -10.48 -1.08
C ARG A 71 14.34 -9.78 -2.42
N SER A 72 13.92 -10.49 -3.45
CA SER A 72 13.66 -9.93 -4.77
C SER A 72 12.57 -8.87 -4.74
N LEU A 73 11.47 -9.15 -4.06
CA LEU A 73 10.40 -8.17 -3.88
C LEU A 73 10.87 -6.96 -3.06
N ALA A 74 11.57 -7.20 -1.96
CA ALA A 74 12.11 -6.13 -1.11
C ALA A 74 13.04 -5.21 -1.90
N ALA A 75 13.87 -5.77 -2.76
CA ALA A 75 14.78 -5.00 -3.62
C ALA A 75 14.02 -4.06 -4.57
N ASN A 76 12.85 -4.46 -5.06
CA ASN A 76 11.98 -3.61 -5.89
C ASN A 76 11.51 -2.37 -5.14
N PHE A 77 11.47 -2.43 -3.80
CA PHE A 77 11.14 -1.30 -2.93
C PHE A 77 12.37 -0.67 -2.27
N LEU A 78 13.56 -0.88 -2.85
CA LEU A 78 14.83 -0.34 -2.37
C LEU A 78 15.23 -0.84 -0.97
N ILE A 79 14.70 -1.96 -0.54
CA ILE A 79 15.01 -2.60 0.73
C ILE A 79 16.10 -3.64 0.48
N THR A 80 17.36 -3.22 0.57
CA THR A 80 18.53 -4.06 0.27
C THR A 80 19.58 -3.93 1.37
N GLY A 81 20.57 -4.81 1.34
CA GLY A 81 21.74 -4.76 2.22
C GLY A 81 21.35 -4.78 3.70
N ASP A 82 21.85 -3.84 4.45
CA ASP A 82 21.62 -3.76 5.89
C ASP A 82 20.20 -3.36 6.29
N ILE A 83 19.47 -2.72 5.40
CA ILE A 83 18.09 -2.25 5.67
C ILE A 83 17.19 -3.44 6.02
N ILE A 84 17.35 -4.56 5.34
CA ILE A 84 16.49 -5.73 5.56
C ILE A 84 16.61 -6.31 6.97
N ASN A 85 17.75 -6.11 7.61
CA ASN A 85 18.01 -6.58 8.99
C ASN A 85 17.78 -5.48 10.04
N THR A 86 17.41 -4.27 9.64
CA THR A 86 17.17 -3.14 10.55
C THR A 86 15.78 -3.26 11.17
N LYS A 87 15.66 -2.89 12.44
CA LYS A 87 14.36 -2.73 13.10
C LYS A 87 13.54 -1.66 12.39
N ILE A 88 12.26 -1.92 12.18
CA ILE A 88 11.36 -0.98 11.52
C ILE A 88 11.31 0.36 12.26
N GLY A 89 11.32 0.32 13.60
CA GLY A 89 11.34 1.54 14.42
C GLY A 89 12.54 2.46 14.18
N ASP A 90 13.66 1.91 13.71
CA ASP A 90 14.89 2.66 13.44
C ASP A 90 14.98 3.20 11.99
N LEU A 91 13.99 2.89 11.16
CA LEU A 91 13.93 3.38 9.79
C LEU A 91 13.41 4.84 9.73
N SER A 92 13.77 5.54 8.66
CA SER A 92 13.13 6.81 8.34
C SER A 92 11.66 6.62 7.99
N GLU A 93 10.85 7.68 8.04
CA GLU A 93 9.44 7.61 7.63
C GLU A 93 9.28 7.13 6.19
N GLY A 94 10.14 7.62 5.27
CA GLY A 94 10.13 7.17 3.88
C GLY A 94 10.42 5.69 3.75
N GLN A 95 11.39 5.17 4.48
CA GLN A 95 11.72 3.75 4.51
C GLN A 95 10.58 2.91 5.10
N LYS A 96 9.95 3.38 6.18
CA LYS A 96 8.76 2.73 6.74
C LYS A 96 7.64 2.63 5.70
N GLY A 97 7.44 3.70 4.92
CA GLY A 97 6.47 3.70 3.83
C GLY A 97 6.76 2.63 2.78
N LEU A 98 8.03 2.48 2.37
CA LEU A 98 8.44 1.44 1.43
C LEU A 98 8.21 0.03 2.00
N VAL A 99 8.49 -0.18 3.27
CA VAL A 99 8.20 -1.47 3.95
C VAL A 99 6.70 -1.74 3.98
N ALA A 100 5.89 -0.74 4.29
CA ALA A 100 4.42 -0.88 4.29
C ALA A 100 3.89 -1.28 2.90
N PHE A 101 4.41 -0.69 1.83
CA PHE A 101 4.05 -1.07 0.47
C PHE A 101 4.51 -2.49 0.12
N ALA A 102 5.72 -2.87 0.49
CA ALA A 102 6.21 -4.22 0.26
C ALA A 102 5.31 -5.26 0.94
N ARG A 103 4.87 -5.00 2.17
CA ARG A 103 3.92 -5.84 2.89
C ARG A 103 2.59 -5.96 2.15
N LEU A 104 2.04 -4.84 1.69
CA LEU A 104 0.78 -4.84 0.93
C LEU A 104 0.87 -5.69 -0.33
N VAL A 105 1.95 -5.60 -1.07
CA VAL A 105 2.15 -6.42 -2.27
C VAL A 105 2.25 -7.90 -1.90
N LEU A 106 2.95 -8.24 -0.81
CA LEU A 106 3.06 -9.62 -0.31
C LEU A 106 1.71 -10.19 0.14
N GLU A 107 0.84 -9.37 0.69
CA GLU A 107 -0.51 -9.78 1.10
C GLU A 107 -1.38 -10.22 -0.06
N ARG A 108 -1.01 -9.90 -1.29
CA ARG A 108 -1.75 -10.22 -2.52
C ARG A 108 -3.24 -9.86 -2.42
N PRO A 109 -3.57 -8.60 -2.10
CA PRO A 109 -4.98 -8.21 -1.96
C PRO A 109 -5.72 -8.28 -3.30
N GLY A 110 -7.00 -8.60 -3.25
CA GLY A 110 -7.87 -8.47 -4.41
C GLY A 110 -8.39 -7.04 -4.59
N LEU A 111 -8.46 -6.28 -3.50
CA LEU A 111 -8.76 -4.85 -3.50
C LEU A 111 -7.70 -4.10 -2.70
N LEU A 112 -7.08 -3.13 -3.31
CA LEU A 112 -6.07 -2.27 -2.70
C LEU A 112 -6.63 -0.86 -2.54
N ILE A 113 -6.64 -0.36 -1.31
CA ILE A 113 -7.13 0.99 -0.98
C ILE A 113 -5.94 1.84 -0.52
N LEU A 114 -5.69 2.93 -1.22
CA LEU A 114 -4.57 3.82 -1.01
C LEU A 114 -5.06 5.26 -0.82
N ASP A 115 -4.95 5.76 0.41
CA ASP A 115 -5.33 7.14 0.74
C ASP A 115 -4.06 7.98 0.93
N GLU A 116 -3.77 8.82 -0.07
CA GLU A 116 -2.56 9.67 -0.11
C GLU A 116 -1.27 8.89 0.18
N PRO A 117 -0.99 7.82 -0.58
CA PRO A 117 0.10 6.89 -0.24
C PRO A 117 1.49 7.49 -0.36
N THR A 118 1.63 8.64 -1.02
CA THR A 118 2.92 9.29 -1.23
C THR A 118 3.27 10.32 -0.16
N ASN A 119 2.34 10.62 0.76
CA ASN A 119 2.67 11.44 1.91
C ASN A 119 3.78 10.75 2.72
N HIS A 120 4.77 11.48 3.16
CA HIS A 120 5.95 11.00 3.89
C HIS A 120 6.96 10.19 3.05
N ILE A 121 6.68 9.93 1.77
CA ILE A 121 7.64 9.25 0.89
C ILE A 121 8.50 10.29 0.18
N ASN A 122 9.81 10.02 0.13
CA ASN A 122 10.73 10.87 -0.60
C ASN A 122 10.35 10.89 -2.09
N PHE A 123 10.31 12.06 -2.66
CA PHE A 123 10.06 12.29 -4.08
C PHE A 123 10.83 11.34 -5.00
N ARG A 124 12.09 11.03 -4.66
CA ARG A 124 12.93 10.10 -5.43
C ARG A 124 12.37 8.68 -5.48
N HIS A 125 11.55 8.29 -4.51
CA HIS A 125 10.99 6.94 -4.41
C HIS A 125 9.60 6.82 -5.07
N LEU A 126 9.00 7.93 -5.52
CA LEU A 126 7.69 7.89 -6.17
C LEU A 126 7.64 6.99 -7.39
N PRO A 127 8.65 6.97 -8.30
CA PRO A 127 8.63 6.07 -9.44
C PRO A 127 8.61 4.58 -9.05
N VAL A 128 9.25 4.22 -7.94
CA VAL A 128 9.28 2.84 -7.43
C VAL A 128 7.87 2.40 -7.05
N ILE A 129 7.17 3.22 -6.29
CA ILE A 129 5.80 2.96 -5.85
C ILE A 129 4.84 2.96 -7.05
N ALA A 130 4.96 3.94 -7.94
CA ALA A 130 4.14 4.04 -9.14
C ALA A 130 4.27 2.79 -10.02
N ARG A 131 5.47 2.27 -10.21
CA ARG A 131 5.72 1.06 -10.97
C ARG A 131 5.03 -0.16 -10.34
N ALA A 132 5.15 -0.30 -9.03
CA ALA A 132 4.51 -1.41 -8.31
C ALA A 132 3.00 -1.36 -8.44
N LEU A 133 2.40 -0.17 -8.34
CA LEU A 133 0.95 0.01 -8.49
C LEU A 133 0.49 -0.18 -9.93
N ASP A 134 1.28 0.25 -10.92
CA ASP A 134 0.97 0.05 -12.34
C ASP A 134 0.96 -1.43 -12.73
N GLN A 135 1.84 -2.22 -12.13
CA GLN A 135 1.93 -3.67 -12.34
C GLN A 135 0.89 -4.47 -11.54
N TYR A 136 0.23 -3.85 -10.58
CA TYR A 136 -0.78 -4.51 -9.77
C TYR A 136 -2.03 -4.85 -10.61
N GLU A 137 -2.44 -6.11 -10.60
CA GLU A 137 -3.51 -6.63 -11.46
C GLU A 137 -4.89 -6.66 -10.80
N GLY A 138 -4.98 -6.47 -9.49
CA GLY A 138 -6.24 -6.44 -8.76
C GLY A 138 -6.98 -5.10 -8.87
N ALA A 139 -8.10 -4.99 -8.18
CA ALA A 139 -8.85 -3.75 -8.08
C ALA A 139 -8.13 -2.77 -7.14
N MET A 140 -8.10 -1.49 -7.50
CA MET A 140 -7.44 -0.46 -6.72
C MET A 140 -8.32 0.80 -6.65
N ILE A 141 -8.38 1.39 -5.46
CA ILE A 141 -8.95 2.71 -5.24
C ILE A 141 -7.83 3.61 -4.72
N LEU A 142 -7.54 4.67 -5.46
CA LEU A 142 -6.45 5.60 -5.16
C LEU A 142 -6.99 6.99 -4.90
N VAL A 143 -6.56 7.61 -3.82
CA VAL A 143 -6.68 9.05 -3.58
C VAL A 143 -5.29 9.65 -3.59
N SER A 144 -5.02 10.60 -4.47
CA SER A 144 -3.76 11.32 -4.53
C SER A 144 -3.93 12.69 -5.16
N HIS A 145 -3.25 13.69 -4.60
CA HIS A 145 -3.13 15.04 -5.16
C HIS A 145 -1.83 15.24 -5.95
N VAL A 146 -0.99 14.23 -6.05
CA VAL A 146 0.30 14.32 -6.74
C VAL A 146 0.13 13.90 -8.19
N SER A 147 -0.07 14.86 -9.09
CA SER A 147 -0.32 14.61 -10.51
C SER A 147 0.76 13.77 -11.18
N GLU A 148 2.02 14.08 -10.92
CA GLU A 148 3.17 13.35 -11.46
C GLU A 148 3.17 11.87 -11.07
N PHE A 149 2.70 11.56 -9.88
CA PHE A 149 2.55 10.18 -9.40
C PHE A 149 1.39 9.47 -10.10
N VAL A 150 0.23 10.12 -10.18
CA VAL A 150 -0.98 9.57 -10.80
C VAL A 150 -0.77 9.28 -12.29
N GLU A 151 -0.06 10.15 -13.00
CA GLU A 151 0.24 9.99 -14.43
C GLU A 151 1.07 8.75 -14.76
N GLN A 152 1.82 8.22 -13.80
CA GLN A 152 2.63 7.01 -13.97
C GLN A 152 1.86 5.72 -13.73
N ILE A 153 0.60 5.81 -13.30
CA ILE A 153 -0.24 4.66 -12.94
C ILE A 153 -1.41 4.56 -13.90
N ARG A 154 -1.71 3.35 -14.34
CA ARG A 154 -2.91 3.08 -15.14
C ARG A 154 -4.17 3.35 -14.33
N ILE A 155 -4.96 4.33 -14.77
CA ILE A 155 -6.26 4.68 -14.18
C ILE A 155 -7.35 4.36 -15.19
N ASP A 156 -8.19 3.39 -14.89
CA ASP A 156 -9.29 2.99 -15.77
C ASP A 156 -10.53 3.86 -15.58
N GLU A 157 -10.81 4.29 -14.34
CA GLU A 157 -11.99 5.08 -14.00
C GLU A 157 -11.64 6.20 -13.03
N ARG A 158 -12.41 7.29 -13.11
CA ARG A 158 -12.31 8.43 -12.20
C ARG A 158 -13.66 8.72 -11.58
N LEU A 159 -13.67 8.94 -10.29
CA LEU A 159 -14.86 9.35 -9.54
C LEU A 159 -14.54 10.61 -8.74
N GLU A 160 -15.29 11.65 -9.00
CA GLU A 160 -15.18 12.90 -8.26
C GLU A 160 -16.32 13.01 -7.28
N LEU A 161 -15.98 13.25 -6.00
CA LEU A 161 -16.98 13.54 -4.98
C LEU A 161 -17.21 15.07 -4.94
N ASP A 162 -18.43 15.47 -5.07
CA ASP A 162 -18.88 16.83 -4.89
C ASP A 162 -19.96 16.91 -3.80
N LYS A 163 -20.35 18.12 -3.45
CA LYS A 163 -21.37 18.32 -2.39
C LYS A 163 -22.76 17.89 -2.84
#